data_01de59269605900a874a326d1e719eb7
#
_entry.id   01de59269605900a874a326d1e719eb7
#
_cell.length_a   1.000
_cell.length_b   1.000
_cell.length_c   1.000
_cell.angle_alpha   90.00
_cell.angle_beta   90.00
_cell.angle_gamma   90.00
#
_symmetry.space_group_name_H-M   'P 1'
#
loop_
_entity.id
_entity.type
_entity.pdbx_description
1 polymer ?
#
loop_
_entity_poly.entity_id
_entity_poly.type
_entity_poly.pdbx_seq_one_letter_code
_entity_poly.pdbx_strand_id
1 'polypeptide(L)'
;MSRPEILFSLFAELESLSGIGPKTAQNLTQLGINTPRDLLFTLPYSGIDRKLIDTVKNASFPSTLTVLVKVSDHRPPHHRSGAYRVDVDDAKTSFQLIFFHGRSDYLNRVLPKGSTRVVSGKVEIFD
;
A
#
# COMPACT_ATOMS: atom_id res chain seq x y z
N MET A 1 39.96 -2.82 21.26
CA MET A 1 39.07 -1.64 21.26
C MET A 1 37.63 -2.13 21.38
N SER A 2 36.89 -1.73 22.43
CA SER A 2 35.48 -2.08 22.54
C SER A 2 34.63 -1.15 21.64
N ARG A 3 33.52 -1.67 21.13
CA ARG A 3 32.57 -0.86 20.36
C ARG A 3 31.90 0.16 21.30
N PRO A 4 31.66 1.40 20.86
CA PRO A 4 30.87 2.36 21.63
C PRO A 4 29.48 1.80 21.94
N GLU A 5 29.00 1.92 23.17
CA GLU A 5 27.71 1.37 23.62
C GLU A 5 26.53 1.90 22.79
N ILE A 6 26.59 3.14 22.31
CA ILE A 6 25.58 3.74 21.44
C ILE A 6 25.32 2.94 20.15
N LEU A 7 26.28 2.10 19.74
CA LEU A 7 26.14 1.28 18.53
C LEU A 7 25.58 -0.13 18.83
N PHE A 8 25.35 -0.51 20.07
CA PHE A 8 24.93 -1.86 20.41
C PHE A 8 23.56 -2.21 19.81
N SER A 9 22.65 -1.24 19.76
CA SER A 9 21.34 -1.42 19.14
C SER A 9 21.40 -1.80 17.64
N LEU A 10 22.45 -1.42 16.93
CA LEU A 10 22.66 -1.77 15.53
C LEU A 10 23.01 -3.24 15.30
N PHE A 11 23.49 -3.91 16.35
CA PHE A 11 23.91 -5.30 16.31
C PHE A 11 22.99 -6.25 17.11
N ALA A 12 21.88 -5.71 17.61
CA ALA A 12 20.83 -6.49 18.26
C ALA A 12 20.04 -7.32 17.25
N GLU A 13 19.17 -8.20 17.74
CA GLU A 13 18.24 -8.94 16.89
C GLU A 13 17.20 -8.01 16.27
N LEU A 14 16.70 -8.35 15.07
CA LEU A 14 15.69 -7.55 14.37
C LEU A 14 14.40 -7.36 15.19
N GLU A 15 14.02 -8.36 15.97
CA GLU A 15 12.82 -8.32 16.82
C GLU A 15 12.92 -7.31 17.97
N SER A 16 14.11 -6.79 18.26
CA SER A 16 14.31 -5.68 19.22
C SER A 16 13.73 -4.35 18.69
N LEU A 17 13.49 -4.25 17.38
CA LEU A 17 12.88 -3.08 16.77
C LEU A 17 11.36 -3.11 16.94
N SER A 18 10.79 -2.00 17.40
CA SER A 18 9.35 -1.86 17.54
C SER A 18 8.65 -2.10 16.20
N GLY A 19 7.62 -2.96 16.19
CA GLY A 19 6.86 -3.31 14.99
C GLY A 19 7.43 -4.46 14.17
N ILE A 20 8.59 -5.02 14.52
CA ILE A 20 9.15 -6.21 13.89
C ILE A 20 8.86 -7.44 14.75
N GLY A 21 7.89 -8.25 14.32
CA GLY A 21 7.63 -9.56 14.93
C GLY A 21 8.37 -10.69 14.20
N PRO A 22 8.30 -11.94 14.72
CA PRO A 22 9.03 -13.11 14.21
C PRO A 22 8.86 -13.34 12.70
N LYS A 23 7.63 -13.19 12.19
CA LYS A 23 7.35 -13.37 10.77
C LYS A 23 8.04 -12.32 9.88
N THR A 24 8.08 -11.08 10.33
CA THR A 24 8.76 -10.00 9.60
C THR A 24 10.28 -10.20 9.67
N ALA A 25 10.81 -10.55 10.83
CA ALA A 25 12.24 -10.88 11.01
C ALA A 25 12.66 -12.02 10.08
N GLN A 26 11.87 -13.11 10.02
CA GLN A 26 12.13 -14.22 9.10
C GLN A 26 12.17 -13.79 7.63
N ASN A 27 11.24 -12.95 7.19
CA ASN A 27 11.23 -12.43 5.82
C ASN A 27 12.47 -11.57 5.53
N LEU A 28 12.89 -10.74 6.48
CA LEU A 28 14.11 -9.93 6.36
C LEU A 28 15.37 -10.80 6.30
N THR A 29 15.44 -11.85 7.10
CA THR A 29 16.55 -12.83 7.07
C THR A 29 16.67 -13.50 5.70
N GLN A 30 15.56 -13.81 5.03
CA GLN A 30 15.58 -14.35 3.65
C GLN A 30 16.18 -13.37 2.63
N LEU A 31 16.16 -12.08 2.93
CA LEU A 31 16.81 -11.03 2.13
C LEU A 31 18.26 -10.75 2.56
N GLY A 32 18.82 -11.56 3.48
CA GLY A 32 20.17 -11.38 4.00
C GLY A 32 20.29 -10.31 5.08
N ILE A 33 19.17 -9.82 5.61
CA ILE A 33 19.12 -8.77 6.63
C ILE A 33 18.91 -9.46 7.99
N ASN A 34 19.93 -9.44 8.85
CA ASN A 34 19.93 -10.14 10.14
C ASN A 34 19.97 -9.20 11.34
N THR A 35 20.39 -7.96 11.12
CA THR A 35 20.56 -6.96 12.19
C THR A 35 19.99 -5.60 11.75
N PRO A 36 19.65 -4.70 12.69
CA PRO A 36 19.30 -3.31 12.38
C PRO A 36 20.34 -2.58 11.54
N ARG A 37 21.62 -2.90 11.73
CA ARG A 37 22.70 -2.38 10.89
C ARG A 37 22.50 -2.73 9.42
N ASP A 38 22.12 -3.96 9.12
CA ASP A 38 21.94 -4.42 7.74
C ASP A 38 20.81 -3.65 7.05
N LEU A 39 19.73 -3.30 7.78
CA LEU A 39 18.67 -2.43 7.26
C LEU A 39 19.19 -1.07 6.84
N LEU A 40 20.08 -0.45 7.62
CA LEU A 40 20.65 0.87 7.31
C LEU A 40 21.48 0.85 6.02
N PHE A 41 22.15 -0.27 5.74
CA PHE A 41 23.02 -0.42 4.57
C PHE A 41 22.32 -1.09 3.38
N THR A 42 21.06 -1.50 3.52
CA THR A 42 20.28 -2.04 2.41
C THR A 42 19.65 -0.89 1.63
N LEU A 43 20.14 -0.63 0.43
CA LEU A 43 19.60 0.41 -0.44
C LEU A 43 18.23 0.00 -0.99
N PRO A 44 17.29 0.95 -1.18
CA PRO A 44 16.05 0.70 -1.88
C PRO A 44 16.31 0.14 -3.28
N TYR A 45 15.63 -0.95 -3.62
CA TYR A 45 15.73 -1.54 -4.96
C TYR A 45 15.03 -0.69 -6.02
N SER A 46 13.89 -0.11 -5.66
CA SER A 46 13.10 0.76 -6.52
C SER A 46 12.26 1.74 -5.71
N GLY A 47 11.83 2.81 -6.36
CA GLY A 47 10.89 3.77 -5.82
C GLY A 47 9.65 3.88 -6.70
N ILE A 48 8.51 4.16 -6.11
CA ILE A 48 7.27 4.47 -6.84
C ILE A 48 6.94 5.93 -6.59
N ASP A 49 7.02 6.74 -7.65
CA ASP A 49 6.57 8.13 -7.61
C ASP A 49 5.03 8.16 -7.73
N ARG A 50 4.36 8.46 -6.61
CA ARG A 50 2.89 8.53 -6.53
C ARG A 50 2.43 9.97 -6.73
N LYS A 51 2.28 10.38 -7.99
CA LYS A 51 1.82 11.72 -8.32
C LYS A 51 0.36 11.93 -7.93
N LEU A 52 0.08 13.04 -7.25
CA LEU A 52 -1.29 13.50 -7.03
C LEU A 52 -1.79 14.18 -8.30
N ILE A 53 -2.93 13.74 -8.79
CA ILE A 53 -3.58 14.26 -9.99
C ILE A 53 -5.06 14.57 -9.72
N ASP A 54 -5.64 15.44 -10.52
CA ASP A 54 -7.05 15.84 -10.39
C ASP A 54 -8.01 14.81 -11.00
N THR A 55 -7.56 14.09 -12.04
CA THR A 55 -8.38 13.11 -12.76
C THR A 55 -7.54 12.01 -13.39
N VAL A 56 -8.05 10.77 -13.35
CA VAL A 56 -7.41 9.64 -14.02
C VAL A 56 -7.61 9.66 -15.54
N LYS A 57 -8.52 10.48 -16.05
CA LYS A 57 -8.88 10.52 -17.47
C LYS A 57 -7.70 10.75 -18.42
N ASN A 58 -6.72 11.54 -17.99
CA ASN A 58 -5.55 11.92 -18.81
C ASN A 58 -4.27 11.19 -18.35
N ALA A 59 -4.40 10.13 -17.57
CA ALA A 59 -3.26 9.37 -17.09
C ALA A 59 -2.62 8.52 -18.17
N SER A 60 -1.31 8.40 -18.13
CA SER A 60 -0.60 7.40 -18.92
C SER A 60 -0.75 6.03 -18.28
N PHE A 61 -1.02 4.98 -19.05
CA PHE A 61 -1.23 3.63 -18.57
C PHE A 61 -0.09 2.69 -19.01
N PRO A 62 0.37 1.76 -18.16
CA PRO A 62 0.05 1.62 -16.73
C PRO A 62 0.80 2.64 -15.87
N SER A 63 0.18 3.15 -14.80
CA SER A 63 0.84 4.06 -13.86
C SER A 63 0.30 3.90 -12.43
N THR A 64 1.10 4.33 -11.45
CA THR A 64 0.65 4.41 -10.06
C THR A 64 0.34 5.87 -9.73
N LEU A 65 -0.90 6.16 -9.43
CA LEU A 65 -1.40 7.51 -9.24
C LEU A 65 -2.04 7.68 -7.87
N THR A 66 -2.14 8.92 -7.46
CA THR A 66 -2.91 9.34 -6.28
C THR A 66 -3.94 10.35 -6.73
N VAL A 67 -5.19 10.15 -6.36
CA VAL A 67 -6.32 11.01 -6.78
C VAL A 67 -7.33 11.18 -5.67
N LEU A 68 -7.98 12.35 -5.62
CA LEU A 68 -9.10 12.62 -4.74
C LEU A 68 -10.37 12.10 -5.39
N VAL A 69 -11.12 11.25 -4.69
CA VAL A 69 -12.35 10.66 -5.21
C VAL A 69 -13.51 10.80 -4.23
N LYS A 70 -14.71 10.89 -4.78
CA LYS A 70 -15.96 10.73 -4.03
C LYS A 70 -16.45 9.30 -4.19
N VAL A 71 -16.72 8.63 -3.07
CA VAL A 71 -17.21 7.25 -3.06
C VAL A 71 -18.69 7.23 -3.42
N SER A 72 -19.05 6.52 -4.48
CA SER A 72 -20.42 6.43 -4.99
C SER A 72 -21.12 5.18 -4.51
N ASP A 73 -20.66 3.99 -4.87
CA ASP A 73 -21.33 2.76 -4.48
C ASP A 73 -20.36 1.59 -4.23
N HIS A 74 -20.82 0.61 -3.47
CA HIS A 74 -20.08 -0.61 -3.18
C HIS A 74 -20.70 -1.79 -3.93
N ARG A 75 -19.86 -2.59 -4.59
CA ARG A 75 -20.24 -3.81 -5.31
C ARG A 75 -19.47 -5.00 -4.74
N PRO A 76 -20.02 -5.65 -3.72
CA PRO A 76 -19.42 -6.86 -3.18
C PRO A 76 -19.41 -7.98 -4.24
N PRO A 77 -18.43 -8.89 -4.19
CA PRO A 77 -18.35 -9.99 -5.13
C PRO A 77 -19.52 -10.97 -4.95
N HIS A 78 -20.06 -11.49 -6.06
CA HIS A 78 -21.08 -12.53 -6.03
C HIS A 78 -20.53 -13.91 -5.58
N HIS A 79 -19.21 -14.13 -5.75
CA HIS A 79 -18.54 -15.37 -5.38
C HIS A 79 -17.33 -15.08 -4.48
N ARG A 80 -16.97 -16.04 -3.63
CA ARG A 80 -15.92 -15.94 -2.62
C ARG A 80 -14.52 -15.57 -3.20
N SER A 81 -14.28 -15.89 -4.46
CA SER A 81 -13.03 -15.58 -5.20
C SER A 81 -13.11 -14.28 -6.03
N GLY A 82 -14.26 -13.61 -6.04
CA GLY A 82 -14.45 -12.38 -6.81
C GLY A 82 -13.78 -11.16 -6.18
N ALA A 83 -13.43 -10.18 -7.01
CA ALA A 83 -12.94 -8.91 -6.54
C ALA A 83 -14.08 -8.03 -6.01
N TYR A 84 -13.84 -7.37 -4.88
CA TYR A 84 -14.72 -6.33 -4.38
C TYR A 84 -14.48 -5.05 -5.17
N ARG A 85 -15.54 -4.40 -5.64
CA ARG A 85 -15.45 -3.16 -6.41
C ARG A 85 -16.12 -2.02 -5.65
N VAL A 86 -15.54 -0.83 -5.78
CA VAL A 86 -16.11 0.41 -5.24
C VAL A 86 -16.16 1.42 -6.37
N ASP A 87 -17.35 1.86 -6.73
CA ASP A 87 -17.54 2.90 -7.73
C ASP A 87 -17.18 4.25 -7.11
N VAL A 88 -16.36 5.01 -7.81
CA VAL A 88 -15.87 6.32 -7.37
C VAL A 88 -15.86 7.32 -8.52
N ASP A 89 -15.98 8.59 -8.16
CA ASP A 89 -15.92 9.72 -9.09
C ASP A 89 -14.75 10.62 -8.71
N ASP A 90 -13.90 10.95 -9.68
CA ASP A 90 -12.96 12.07 -9.54
C ASP A 90 -13.54 13.37 -10.12
N ALA A 91 -12.70 14.39 -10.35
CA ALA A 91 -13.16 15.68 -10.85
C ALA A 91 -13.81 15.63 -12.26
N LYS A 92 -13.50 14.60 -13.07
CA LYS A 92 -13.90 14.56 -14.50
C LYS A 92 -14.40 13.20 -15.00
N THR A 93 -14.25 12.14 -14.23
CA THR A 93 -14.62 10.79 -14.67
C THR A 93 -14.96 9.87 -13.50
N SER A 94 -15.72 8.81 -13.81
CA SER A 94 -16.07 7.74 -12.89
C SER A 94 -15.25 6.49 -13.21
N PHE A 95 -14.83 5.77 -12.19
CA PHE A 95 -14.08 4.52 -12.34
C PHE A 95 -14.28 3.61 -11.13
N GLN A 96 -13.65 2.45 -11.14
CA GLN A 96 -13.78 1.47 -10.06
C GLN A 96 -12.46 1.25 -9.33
N LEU A 97 -12.52 1.23 -8.00
CA LEU A 97 -11.47 0.68 -7.17
C LEU A 97 -11.67 -0.82 -7.05
N ILE A 98 -10.66 -1.61 -7.34
CA ILE A 98 -10.74 -3.08 -7.35
C ILE A 98 -9.87 -3.63 -6.21
N PHE A 99 -10.50 -4.43 -5.32
CA PHE A 99 -9.85 -5.07 -4.18
C PHE A 99 -9.99 -6.58 -4.29
N PHE A 100 -8.92 -7.28 -4.63
CA PHE A 100 -8.93 -8.75 -4.80
C PHE A 100 -9.15 -9.52 -3.49
N HIS A 101 -8.81 -8.92 -2.35
CA HIS A 101 -8.98 -9.51 -1.02
C HIS A 101 -9.72 -8.56 -0.06
N GLY A 102 -10.64 -7.76 -0.61
CA GLY A 102 -11.38 -6.76 0.16
C GLY A 102 -12.44 -7.40 1.06
N ARG A 103 -12.45 -7.01 2.34
CA ARG A 103 -13.51 -7.37 3.30
C ARG A 103 -14.54 -6.25 3.34
N SER A 104 -15.81 -6.59 3.18
CA SER A 104 -16.92 -5.62 3.11
C SER A 104 -16.99 -4.71 4.33
N ASP A 105 -16.86 -5.27 5.54
CA ASP A 105 -16.88 -4.53 6.81
C ASP A 105 -15.77 -3.47 6.88
N TYR A 106 -14.56 -3.85 6.47
CA TYR A 106 -13.42 -2.95 6.43
C TYR A 106 -13.59 -1.86 5.36
N LEU A 107 -13.95 -2.25 4.12
CA LEU A 107 -14.09 -1.31 3.01
C LEU A 107 -15.21 -0.31 3.23
N ASN A 108 -16.36 -0.72 3.77
CA ASN A 108 -17.44 0.20 4.12
C ASN A 108 -17.03 1.22 5.20
N ARG A 109 -16.14 0.83 6.10
CA ARG A 109 -15.62 1.72 7.15
C ARG A 109 -14.60 2.72 6.62
N VAL A 110 -13.67 2.31 5.74
CA VAL A 110 -12.60 3.19 5.24
C VAL A 110 -13.02 4.01 4.02
N LEU A 111 -13.99 3.53 3.26
CA LEU A 111 -14.57 4.17 2.08
C LEU A 111 -16.10 4.32 2.23
N PRO A 112 -16.60 5.08 3.21
CA PRO A 112 -18.04 5.26 3.39
C PRO A 112 -18.66 5.89 2.14
N LYS A 113 -19.84 5.41 1.73
CA LYS A 113 -20.61 5.98 0.62
C LYS A 113 -20.84 7.48 0.81
N GLY A 114 -20.64 8.26 -0.23
CA GLY A 114 -20.76 9.72 -0.24
C GLY A 114 -19.55 10.47 0.34
N SER A 115 -18.58 9.78 0.94
CA SER A 115 -17.39 10.41 1.49
C SER A 115 -16.33 10.72 0.41
N THR A 116 -15.53 11.75 0.66
CA THR A 116 -14.37 12.07 -0.16
C THR A 116 -13.12 11.45 0.45
N ARG A 117 -12.30 10.78 -0.38
CA ARG A 117 -11.08 10.08 0.04
C ARG A 117 -9.95 10.31 -0.96
N VAL A 118 -8.73 10.33 -0.46
CA VAL A 118 -7.53 10.23 -1.28
C VAL A 118 -7.22 8.76 -1.46
N VAL A 119 -7.16 8.31 -2.70
CA VAL A 119 -6.81 6.93 -3.05
C VAL A 119 -5.55 6.89 -3.88
N SER A 120 -4.73 5.86 -3.68
CA SER A 120 -3.52 5.66 -4.46
C SER A 120 -3.41 4.20 -4.88
N GLY A 121 -3.17 3.97 -6.17
CA GLY A 121 -3.11 2.62 -6.70
C GLY A 121 -2.61 2.58 -8.13
N LYS A 122 -2.41 1.35 -8.63
CA LYS A 122 -2.12 1.10 -10.03
C LYS A 122 -3.40 1.33 -10.85
N VAL A 123 -3.27 2.09 -11.92
CA VAL A 123 -4.38 2.36 -12.84
C VAL A 123 -4.17 1.54 -14.11
N GLU A 124 -5.22 0.82 -14.51
CA GLU A 124 -5.27 0.00 -15.71
C GLU A 124 -6.60 0.23 -16.44
N ILE A 125 -6.59 0.12 -17.76
CA ILE A 125 -7.82 0.11 -18.56
C ILE A 125 -8.19 -1.34 -18.82
N PHE A 126 -9.44 -1.67 -18.54
CA PHE A 126 -10.05 -2.95 -18.94
C PHE A 126 -11.10 -2.65 -20.00
N ASP A 127 -10.91 -3.21 -21.17
CA ASP A 127 -11.89 -3.23 -22.25
C ASP A 127 -12.98 -4.27 -21.96
#